data_5afcb99aebfece2ac0a8e834c9ae01d2
#
_entry.id   5afcb99aebfece2ac0a8e834c9ae01d2
#
_cell.length_a   1.000
_cell.length_b   1.000
_cell.length_c   1.000
_cell.angle_alpha   90.00
_cell.angle_beta   90.00
_cell.angle_gamma   90.00
#
_symmetry.space_group_name_H-M   'P 1'
#
loop_
_entity.id
_entity.type
_entity.pdbx_description
1 polymer ?
#
loop_
_entity_poly.entity_id
_entity_poly.type
_entity_poly.pdbx_seq_one_letter_code
_entity_poly.pdbx_strand_id
1 'polypeptide(L)'
;MKITSVEPILISVPYDRGGGPVPKADAVPWRNMDTLLVKVETNDGITGWGEAFGFGGCVASATALAKMVAPLAVGRDPADIAGLMGDLARKLHNYGRNGPVSFALSGLDIALWDIAGKVKGEPLHRMLGAPKVDRVPAYASLLRYGDADLVARNAARAVERGYRRIKLHEITATEVAAARQAIGADGPLMVDTNCPWSAADAFAMAQAFAPYNLLWLEEPVWPPDDYEALAHVRATGVRVAAGENAGTWVEIAQLIEIAQVDFVQPSVTKIGGITEMKRIIDMADDQGAALAPHSPYFGPGLIATIHICASLPQPAFVERFYCDLEASPFGDQVNAIDGFMRVPQGPGLGLVVDEAVMARYRVG
;
A
#
# COMPACT_ATOMS: atom_id res chain seq x y z
N MET A 1 17.87 -25.28 -0.95
CA MET A 1 17.14 -24.68 0.20
C MET A 1 15.68 -25.11 0.14
N LYS A 2 15.02 -25.27 1.29
CA LYS A 2 13.58 -25.60 1.34
C LYS A 2 12.89 -24.78 2.40
N ILE A 3 11.66 -24.36 2.15
CA ILE A 3 10.77 -23.73 3.13
C ILE A 3 10.42 -24.77 4.19
N THR A 4 10.64 -24.45 5.46
CA THR A 4 10.31 -25.31 6.60
C THR A 4 9.04 -24.87 7.31
N SER A 5 8.76 -23.55 7.34
CA SER A 5 7.54 -22.99 7.91
C SER A 5 7.08 -21.74 7.17
N VAL A 6 5.77 -21.50 7.21
CA VAL A 6 5.11 -20.24 6.82
C VAL A 6 4.11 -19.91 7.91
N GLU A 7 4.40 -18.87 8.70
CA GLU A 7 3.63 -18.50 9.89
C GLU A 7 2.97 -17.14 9.72
N PRO A 8 1.63 -17.02 9.94
CA PRO A 8 0.97 -15.73 10.11
C PRO A 8 1.21 -15.22 11.53
N ILE A 9 1.63 -13.95 11.65
CA ILE A 9 1.77 -13.26 12.93
C ILE A 9 0.94 -12.00 12.86
N LEU A 10 -0.14 -11.95 13.64
CA LEU A 10 -1.00 -10.78 13.73
C LEU A 10 -0.51 -9.89 14.87
N ILE A 11 -0.25 -8.62 14.57
CA ILE A 11 0.05 -7.58 15.56
C ILE A 11 -1.01 -6.49 15.48
N SER A 12 -1.34 -5.88 16.64
CA SER A 12 -2.35 -4.84 16.76
C SER A 12 -1.80 -3.73 17.67
N VAL A 13 -1.42 -2.61 17.05
CA VAL A 13 -0.74 -1.50 17.72
C VAL A 13 -1.65 -0.27 17.80
N PRO A 14 -1.87 0.31 19.00
CA PRO A 14 -2.59 1.58 19.12
C PRO A 14 -1.91 2.68 18.34
N TYR A 15 -2.70 3.63 17.81
CA TYR A 15 -2.16 4.77 17.08
C TYR A 15 -2.88 6.08 17.42
N ASP A 16 -2.15 7.19 17.34
CA ASP A 16 -2.70 8.54 17.39
C ASP A 16 -3.00 9.02 15.95
N ARG A 17 -4.25 9.40 15.74
CA ARG A 17 -4.75 9.86 14.45
C ARG A 17 -4.72 11.39 14.26
N GLY A 18 -4.18 12.14 15.22
CA GLY A 18 -4.14 13.60 15.18
C GLY A 18 -5.42 14.30 15.64
N GLY A 19 -6.26 13.59 16.40
CA GLY A 19 -7.49 14.13 17.02
C GLY A 19 -8.80 13.72 16.33
N GLY A 20 -9.90 14.22 16.87
CA GLY A 20 -11.25 13.96 16.39
C GLY A 20 -11.86 12.64 16.87
N PRO A 21 -13.18 12.49 16.70
CA PRO A 21 -13.85 11.23 17.01
C PRO A 21 -13.43 10.15 16.01
N VAL A 22 -13.44 8.88 16.47
CA VAL A 22 -13.28 7.74 15.56
C VAL A 22 -14.44 7.77 14.56
N PRO A 23 -14.20 7.67 13.25
CA PRO A 23 -15.25 7.69 12.25
C PRO A 23 -16.32 6.65 12.56
N LYS A 24 -17.59 7.05 12.44
CA LYS A 24 -18.74 6.13 12.64
C LYS A 24 -19.04 5.26 11.42
N ALA A 25 -18.26 5.43 10.35
CA ALA A 25 -18.48 4.70 9.10
C ALA A 25 -18.18 3.20 9.22
N ASP A 26 -17.29 2.83 10.16
CA ASP A 26 -16.93 1.44 10.38
C ASP A 26 -17.77 0.84 11.52
N ALA A 27 -18.24 -0.38 11.32
CA ALA A 27 -19.02 -1.10 12.34
C ALA A 27 -18.25 -1.29 13.66
N VAL A 28 -16.91 -1.23 13.59
CA VAL A 28 -15.98 -1.31 14.74
C VAL A 28 -15.08 -0.07 14.73
N PRO A 29 -14.95 0.66 15.87
CA PRO A 29 -14.03 1.77 15.96
C PRO A 29 -12.59 1.35 15.68
N TRP A 30 -11.97 1.92 14.65
CA TRP A 30 -10.60 1.60 14.27
C TRP A 30 -9.60 2.34 15.18
N ARG A 31 -9.18 1.68 16.25
CA ARG A 31 -8.30 2.24 17.29
C ARG A 31 -6.87 1.74 17.21
N ASN A 32 -6.67 0.60 16.56
CA ASN A 32 -5.37 -0.04 16.42
C ASN A 32 -5.05 -0.25 14.95
N MET A 33 -3.78 -0.19 14.64
CA MET A 33 -3.24 -0.61 13.35
C MET A 33 -2.98 -2.11 13.41
N ASP A 34 -3.82 -2.87 12.73
CA ASP A 34 -3.67 -4.31 12.60
C ASP A 34 -2.78 -4.62 11.40
N THR A 35 -1.73 -5.39 11.62
CA THR A 35 -0.78 -5.81 10.58
C THR A 35 -0.62 -7.32 10.60
N LEU A 36 -0.79 -7.96 9.45
CA LEU A 36 -0.56 -9.39 9.29
C LEU A 36 0.82 -9.63 8.67
N LEU A 37 1.77 -10.00 9.51
CA LEU A 37 3.10 -10.40 9.10
C LEU A 37 3.10 -11.86 8.60
N VAL A 38 3.94 -12.13 7.61
CA VAL A 38 4.20 -13.47 7.07
C VAL A 38 5.66 -13.80 7.33
N LYS A 39 5.91 -14.73 8.27
CA LYS A 39 7.26 -15.23 8.55
C LYS A 39 7.49 -16.53 7.80
N VAL A 40 8.54 -16.58 6.98
CA VAL A 40 8.95 -17.78 6.24
C VAL A 40 10.33 -18.21 6.71
N GLU A 41 10.46 -19.46 7.15
CA GLU A 41 11.74 -20.03 7.57
C GLU A 41 12.20 -21.11 6.60
N THR A 42 13.51 -21.26 6.47
CA THR A 42 14.14 -22.24 5.60
C THR A 42 15.02 -23.22 6.38
N ASN A 43 15.31 -24.40 5.80
CA ASN A 43 16.21 -25.38 6.41
C ASN A 43 17.67 -24.90 6.51
N ASP A 44 18.02 -23.80 5.83
CA ASP A 44 19.36 -23.20 5.89
C ASP A 44 19.43 -22.06 6.94
N GLY A 45 18.36 -21.89 7.76
CA GLY A 45 18.29 -20.93 8.85
C GLY A 45 18.00 -19.48 8.39
N ILE A 46 17.64 -19.27 7.12
CA ILE A 46 17.26 -17.94 6.62
C ILE A 46 15.78 -17.70 6.88
N THR A 47 15.46 -16.57 7.48
CA THR A 47 14.09 -16.09 7.70
C THR A 47 13.77 -14.96 6.73
N GLY A 48 12.63 -15.06 6.04
CA GLY A 48 12.04 -14.00 5.24
C GLY A 48 10.80 -13.40 5.92
N TRP A 49 10.61 -12.11 5.71
CA TRP A 49 9.47 -11.37 6.23
C TRP A 49 8.63 -10.81 5.08
N GLY A 50 7.32 -10.99 5.18
CA GLY A 50 6.33 -10.41 4.31
C GLY A 50 5.17 -9.81 5.09
N GLU A 51 4.26 -9.16 4.38
CA GLU A 51 3.04 -8.59 4.94
C GLU A 51 1.88 -8.86 3.98
N ALA A 52 0.81 -9.42 4.51
CA ALA A 52 -0.45 -9.60 3.80
C ALA A 52 -1.42 -8.48 4.17
N PHE A 53 -2.15 -7.96 3.20
CA PHE A 53 -3.16 -6.94 3.46
C PHE A 53 -4.26 -7.48 4.37
N GLY A 54 -4.79 -6.63 5.23
CA GLY A 54 -5.88 -7.06 6.08
C GLY A 54 -6.59 -6.00 6.88
N PHE A 55 -5.92 -5.05 7.51
CA PHE A 55 -6.55 -4.18 8.53
C PHE A 55 -7.58 -4.97 9.36
N GLY A 56 -8.83 -4.55 9.41
CA GLY A 56 -9.91 -5.31 10.07
C GLY A 56 -10.17 -6.71 9.50
N GLY A 57 -9.68 -7.03 8.31
CA GLY A 57 -9.76 -8.34 7.64
C GLY A 57 -8.58 -9.28 7.90
N CYS A 58 -7.60 -8.90 8.72
CA CYS A 58 -6.38 -9.68 8.99
C CYS A 58 -6.65 -11.15 9.36
N VAL A 59 -7.70 -11.42 10.14
CA VAL A 59 -8.06 -12.80 10.56
C VAL A 59 -8.40 -13.69 9.36
N ALA A 60 -9.11 -13.15 8.36
CA ALA A 60 -9.43 -13.90 7.14
C ALA A 60 -8.18 -14.21 6.32
N SER A 61 -7.31 -13.22 6.13
CA SER A 61 -6.01 -13.38 5.44
C SER A 61 -5.07 -14.34 6.19
N ALA A 62 -5.00 -14.26 7.52
CA ALA A 62 -4.23 -15.18 8.35
C ALA A 62 -4.71 -16.62 8.23
N THR A 63 -6.04 -16.81 8.21
CA THR A 63 -6.65 -18.14 8.02
C THR A 63 -6.34 -18.68 6.62
N ALA A 64 -6.45 -17.86 5.57
CA ALA A 64 -6.10 -18.25 4.22
C ALA A 64 -4.60 -18.62 4.11
N LEU A 65 -3.72 -17.83 4.73
CA LEU A 65 -2.29 -18.14 4.79
C LEU A 65 -2.04 -19.50 5.46
N ALA A 66 -2.54 -19.68 6.69
CA ALA A 66 -2.24 -20.86 7.50
C ALA A 66 -2.85 -22.15 6.94
N LYS A 67 -4.07 -22.08 6.35
CA LYS A 67 -4.83 -23.28 5.98
C LYS A 67 -4.79 -23.60 4.49
N MET A 68 -4.48 -22.64 3.63
CA MET A 68 -4.54 -22.81 2.19
C MET A 68 -3.18 -22.62 1.52
N VAL A 69 -2.42 -21.58 1.88
CA VAL A 69 -1.16 -21.22 1.22
C VAL A 69 0.02 -21.96 1.83
N ALA A 70 0.19 -21.91 3.16
CA ALA A 70 1.34 -22.52 3.86
C ALA A 70 1.50 -24.03 3.59
N PRO A 71 0.44 -24.88 3.61
CA PRO A 71 0.57 -26.30 3.33
C PRO A 71 1.08 -26.61 1.91
N LEU A 72 0.88 -25.72 0.96
CA LEU A 72 1.33 -25.87 -0.43
C LEU A 72 2.74 -25.29 -0.66
N ALA A 73 3.20 -24.40 0.22
CA ALA A 73 4.51 -23.74 0.13
C ALA A 73 5.61 -24.52 0.89
N VAL A 74 5.27 -25.13 2.03
CA VAL A 74 6.23 -25.91 2.84
C VAL A 74 6.83 -27.06 2.02
N GLY A 75 8.15 -27.23 2.11
CA GLY A 75 8.92 -28.21 1.36
C GLY A 75 9.36 -27.75 -0.04
N ARG A 76 8.84 -26.62 -0.54
CA ARG A 76 9.21 -26.05 -1.84
C ARG A 76 10.53 -25.28 -1.74
N ASP A 77 11.15 -25.05 -2.89
CA ASP A 77 12.36 -24.23 -2.99
C ASP A 77 12.00 -22.74 -3.05
N PRO A 78 12.43 -21.90 -2.06
CA PRO A 78 12.16 -20.48 -2.08
C PRO A 78 12.92 -19.71 -3.17
N ALA A 79 13.90 -20.32 -3.84
CA ALA A 79 14.62 -19.69 -4.95
C ALA A 79 13.79 -19.65 -6.25
N ASP A 80 12.86 -20.59 -6.43
CA ASP A 80 11.93 -20.62 -7.57
C ASP A 80 10.66 -19.81 -7.26
N ILE A 81 10.80 -18.50 -7.05
CA ILE A 81 9.68 -17.62 -6.68
C ILE A 81 8.59 -17.67 -7.76
N ALA A 82 8.96 -17.47 -9.02
CA ALA A 82 7.99 -17.37 -10.11
C ALA A 82 7.23 -18.71 -10.32
N GLY A 83 7.93 -19.85 -10.28
CA GLY A 83 7.31 -21.15 -10.40
C GLY A 83 6.42 -21.49 -9.22
N LEU A 84 6.84 -21.19 -7.99
CA LEU A 84 6.06 -21.43 -6.79
C LEU A 84 4.80 -20.54 -6.78
N MET A 85 4.93 -19.23 -6.99
CA MET A 85 3.79 -18.31 -6.96
C MET A 85 2.80 -18.59 -8.09
N GLY A 86 3.27 -18.91 -9.30
CA GLY A 86 2.43 -19.29 -10.42
C GLY A 86 1.65 -20.59 -10.18
N ASP A 87 2.28 -21.59 -9.55
CA ASP A 87 1.61 -22.84 -9.17
C ASP A 87 0.55 -22.63 -8.09
N LEU A 88 0.86 -21.84 -7.05
CA LEU A 88 -0.08 -21.51 -5.97
C LEU A 88 -1.28 -20.71 -6.48
N ALA A 89 -1.04 -19.67 -7.29
CA ALA A 89 -2.10 -18.86 -7.88
C ALA A 89 -3.05 -19.72 -8.73
N ARG A 90 -2.50 -20.65 -9.52
CA ARG A 90 -3.29 -21.59 -10.33
C ARG A 90 -4.11 -22.56 -9.48
N LYS A 91 -3.52 -23.12 -8.42
CA LYS A 91 -4.22 -24.06 -7.53
C LYS A 91 -5.34 -23.41 -6.73
N LEU A 92 -5.15 -22.14 -6.36
CA LEU A 92 -6.05 -21.41 -5.47
C LEU A 92 -7.03 -20.48 -6.19
N HIS A 93 -7.01 -20.40 -7.53
CA HIS A 93 -7.79 -19.41 -8.31
C HIS A 93 -9.31 -19.43 -8.04
N ASN A 94 -9.87 -20.59 -7.70
CA ASN A 94 -11.31 -20.74 -7.39
C ASN A 94 -11.72 -20.11 -6.05
N TYR A 95 -10.74 -19.82 -5.18
CA TYR A 95 -10.98 -19.28 -3.84
C TYR A 95 -10.83 -17.74 -3.77
N GLY A 96 -10.72 -17.09 -4.92
CA GLY A 96 -10.61 -15.67 -5.09
C GLY A 96 -9.26 -15.23 -5.67
N ARG A 97 -9.34 -14.31 -6.63
CA ARG A 97 -8.17 -13.63 -7.22
C ARG A 97 -7.98 -12.22 -6.65
N ASN A 98 -8.92 -11.80 -5.83
CA ASN A 98 -8.88 -10.61 -4.98
C ASN A 98 -9.39 -11.01 -3.59
N GLY A 99 -8.85 -10.41 -2.52
CA GLY A 99 -9.23 -10.71 -1.15
C GLY A 99 -8.25 -11.64 -0.40
N PRO A 100 -8.69 -12.31 0.68
CA PRO A 100 -7.81 -12.97 1.65
C PRO A 100 -6.79 -13.95 1.08
N VAL A 101 -7.14 -14.69 0.02
CA VAL A 101 -6.22 -15.66 -0.61
C VAL A 101 -5.11 -14.93 -1.38
N SER A 102 -5.46 -13.93 -2.19
CA SER A 102 -4.44 -13.14 -2.92
C SER A 102 -3.58 -12.30 -1.97
N PHE A 103 -4.16 -11.81 -0.86
CA PHE A 103 -3.40 -11.11 0.17
C PHE A 103 -2.39 -12.03 0.86
N ALA A 104 -2.79 -13.28 1.19
CA ALA A 104 -1.89 -14.27 1.74
C ALA A 104 -0.76 -14.64 0.76
N LEU A 105 -1.07 -14.78 -0.53
CA LEU A 105 -0.08 -15.01 -1.58
C LEU A 105 0.89 -13.83 -1.70
N SER A 106 0.39 -12.59 -1.64
CA SER A 106 1.23 -11.39 -1.67
C SER A 106 2.22 -11.36 -0.53
N GLY A 107 1.77 -11.68 0.70
CA GLY A 107 2.64 -11.74 1.86
C GLY A 107 3.72 -12.84 1.75
N LEU A 108 3.37 -13.99 1.21
CA LEU A 108 4.34 -15.05 0.92
C LEU A 108 5.38 -14.59 -0.11
N ASP A 109 4.95 -13.99 -1.22
CA ASP A 109 5.84 -13.49 -2.28
C ASP A 109 6.84 -12.47 -1.75
N ILE A 110 6.39 -11.48 -0.95
CA ILE A 110 7.27 -10.49 -0.31
C ILE A 110 8.33 -11.17 0.55
N ALA A 111 7.94 -12.19 1.35
CA ALA A 111 8.88 -12.94 2.19
C ALA A 111 9.90 -13.73 1.36
N LEU A 112 9.50 -14.30 0.23
CA LEU A 112 10.39 -15.01 -0.68
C LEU A 112 11.42 -14.08 -1.33
N TRP A 113 11.01 -12.88 -1.73
CA TRP A 113 11.92 -11.86 -2.23
C TRP A 113 12.90 -11.37 -1.15
N ASP A 114 12.46 -11.28 0.11
CA ASP A 114 13.34 -10.98 1.24
C ASP A 114 14.40 -12.08 1.43
N ILE A 115 14.00 -13.36 1.37
CA ILE A 115 14.93 -14.50 1.40
C ILE A 115 15.91 -14.42 0.23
N ALA A 116 15.43 -14.20 -0.99
CA ALA A 116 16.28 -14.13 -2.18
C ALA A 116 17.36 -13.04 -2.06
N GLY A 117 17.00 -11.86 -1.55
CA GLY A 117 17.95 -10.79 -1.30
C GLY A 117 18.95 -11.13 -0.20
N LYS A 118 18.53 -11.79 0.87
CA LYS A 118 19.41 -12.27 1.95
C LYS A 118 20.41 -13.31 1.45
N VAL A 119 19.96 -14.26 0.63
CA VAL A 119 20.83 -15.25 0.00
C VAL A 119 21.86 -14.60 -0.92
N LYS A 120 21.44 -13.59 -1.70
CA LYS A 120 22.30 -12.88 -2.65
C LYS A 120 23.22 -11.85 -1.97
N GLY A 121 22.92 -11.46 -0.73
CA GLY A 121 23.61 -10.38 -0.03
C GLY A 121 23.30 -9.00 -0.60
N GLU A 122 22.16 -8.82 -1.29
CA GLU A 122 21.78 -7.57 -1.95
C GLU A 122 20.42 -7.04 -1.44
N PRO A 123 20.27 -5.71 -1.30
CA PRO A 123 18.97 -5.12 -0.98
C PRO A 123 18.01 -5.23 -2.16
N LEU A 124 16.70 -5.32 -1.87
CA LEU A 124 15.66 -5.57 -2.86
C LEU A 124 15.68 -4.56 -4.01
N HIS A 125 15.82 -3.26 -3.75
CA HIS A 125 15.83 -2.26 -4.82
C HIS A 125 16.95 -2.50 -5.86
N ARG A 126 18.10 -3.03 -5.42
CA ARG A 126 19.20 -3.40 -6.33
C ARG A 126 18.84 -4.61 -7.19
N MET A 127 18.15 -5.59 -6.61
CA MET A 127 17.65 -6.75 -7.36
C MET A 127 16.58 -6.35 -8.38
N LEU A 128 15.85 -5.26 -8.12
CA LEU A 128 14.88 -4.67 -9.05
C LEU A 128 15.53 -3.73 -10.10
N GLY A 129 16.86 -3.64 -10.13
CA GLY A 129 17.60 -2.88 -11.14
C GLY A 129 17.84 -1.40 -10.80
N ALA A 130 17.46 -0.95 -9.60
CA ALA A 130 17.65 0.44 -9.20
C ALA A 130 19.12 0.83 -9.05
N PRO A 131 19.47 2.09 -9.32
CA PRO A 131 20.73 2.66 -8.86
C PRO A 131 20.75 2.73 -7.33
N LYS A 132 21.91 3.07 -6.74
CA LYS A 132 21.97 3.33 -5.30
C LYS A 132 21.15 4.59 -4.98
N VAL A 133 20.08 4.42 -4.22
CA VAL A 133 19.19 5.48 -3.75
C VAL A 133 19.06 5.36 -2.24
N ASP A 134 19.27 6.46 -1.52
CA ASP A 134 19.26 6.45 -0.05
C ASP A 134 17.87 6.81 0.52
N ARG A 135 17.04 7.50 -0.24
CA ARG A 135 15.71 7.93 0.19
C ARG A 135 14.75 8.15 -0.98
N VAL A 136 13.46 7.99 -0.75
CA VAL A 136 12.39 8.31 -1.68
C VAL A 136 11.43 9.31 -1.05
N PRO A 137 10.82 10.24 -1.81
CA PRO A 137 9.84 11.16 -1.26
C PRO A 137 8.58 10.41 -0.80
N ALA A 138 7.97 10.90 0.28
CA ALA A 138 6.69 10.42 0.78
C ALA A 138 5.62 11.50 0.69
N TYR A 139 4.37 11.08 0.67
CA TYR A 139 3.24 11.95 0.93
C TYR A 139 2.53 11.56 2.23
N ALA A 140 1.97 12.57 2.93
CA ALA A 140 1.16 12.33 4.11
C ALA A 140 -0.26 11.95 3.67
N SER A 141 -0.65 10.71 3.94
CA SER A 141 -2.00 10.19 3.71
C SER A 141 -2.81 10.38 4.99
N LEU A 142 -3.54 11.51 5.09
CA LEU A 142 -4.31 11.89 6.26
C LEU A 142 -5.56 11.01 6.38
N LEU A 143 -5.92 10.67 7.61
CA LEU A 143 -7.15 9.94 7.87
C LEU A 143 -8.39 10.80 7.58
N ARG A 144 -9.55 10.16 7.45
CA ARG A 144 -10.83 10.87 7.35
C ARG A 144 -11.19 11.50 8.70
N TYR A 145 -11.32 12.82 8.74
CA TYR A 145 -11.68 13.56 9.95
C TYR A 145 -13.14 14.01 9.92
N GLY A 146 -13.69 14.34 8.74
CA GLY A 146 -15.04 14.87 8.58
C GLY A 146 -15.26 16.22 9.31
N ASP A 147 -14.19 16.98 9.48
CA ASP A 147 -14.15 18.27 10.19
C ASP A 147 -13.07 19.14 9.58
N ALA A 148 -13.45 20.30 9.06
CA ALA A 148 -12.57 21.21 8.33
C ALA A 148 -11.40 21.74 9.16
N ASP A 149 -11.60 22.02 10.46
CA ASP A 149 -10.56 22.54 11.34
C ASP A 149 -9.53 21.45 11.67
N LEU A 150 -9.99 20.20 11.84
CA LEU A 150 -9.11 19.05 12.03
C LEU A 150 -8.28 18.77 10.78
N VAL A 151 -8.90 18.82 9.61
CA VAL A 151 -8.23 18.65 8.31
C VAL A 151 -7.16 19.73 8.13
N ALA A 152 -7.51 21.01 8.30
CA ALA A 152 -6.58 22.14 8.16
C ALA A 152 -5.38 21.99 9.10
N ARG A 153 -5.63 21.67 10.37
CA ARG A 153 -4.60 21.51 11.41
C ARG A 153 -3.65 20.35 11.08
N ASN A 154 -4.18 19.18 10.70
CA ASN A 154 -3.35 18.04 10.39
C ASN A 154 -2.60 18.20 9.06
N ALA A 155 -3.18 18.87 8.06
CA ALA A 155 -2.50 19.23 6.81
C ALA A 155 -1.33 20.19 7.08
N ALA A 156 -1.52 21.24 7.86
CA ALA A 156 -0.45 22.17 8.27
C ALA A 156 0.66 21.44 9.03
N ARG A 157 0.31 20.60 10.01
CA ARG A 157 1.26 19.79 10.78
C ARG A 157 2.06 18.84 9.89
N ALA A 158 1.45 18.27 8.86
CA ALA A 158 2.17 17.41 7.91
C ALA A 158 3.20 18.22 7.09
N VAL A 159 2.84 19.44 6.67
CA VAL A 159 3.78 20.36 5.99
C VAL A 159 4.94 20.75 6.93
N GLU A 160 4.68 21.04 8.21
CA GLU A 160 5.70 21.31 9.23
C GLU A 160 6.65 20.12 9.44
N ARG A 161 6.13 18.88 9.32
CA ARG A 161 6.93 17.64 9.36
C ARG A 161 7.71 17.36 8.05
N GLY A 162 7.70 18.29 7.09
CA GLY A 162 8.47 18.23 5.86
C GLY A 162 7.77 17.55 4.68
N TYR A 163 6.53 17.06 4.84
CA TYR A 163 5.79 16.51 3.71
C TYR A 163 5.45 17.59 2.69
N ARG A 164 5.75 17.32 1.43
CA ARG A 164 5.47 18.24 0.32
C ARG A 164 4.16 17.94 -0.38
N ARG A 165 3.56 16.77 -0.13
CA ARG A 165 2.32 16.27 -0.75
C ARG A 165 1.40 15.79 0.34
N ILE A 166 0.12 16.15 0.23
CA ILE A 166 -0.91 15.81 1.23
C ILE A 166 -2.05 15.09 0.51
N LYS A 167 -2.40 13.88 0.98
CA LYS A 167 -3.60 13.15 0.58
C LYS A 167 -4.64 13.24 1.69
N LEU A 168 -5.87 13.55 1.33
CA LEU A 168 -7.04 13.54 2.22
C LEU A 168 -7.87 12.29 1.95
N HIS A 169 -8.65 11.87 2.95
CA HIS A 169 -9.73 10.90 2.79
C HIS A 169 -11.10 11.57 2.99
N GLU A 170 -11.25 12.78 2.51
CA GLU A 170 -12.47 13.57 2.67
C GLU A 170 -13.34 13.53 1.41
N ILE A 171 -14.66 13.67 1.59
CA ILE A 171 -15.64 13.52 0.51
C ILE A 171 -16.47 14.80 0.27
N THR A 172 -16.16 15.90 0.94
CA THR A 172 -16.88 17.17 0.74
C THR A 172 -15.92 18.31 0.40
N ALA A 173 -16.46 19.31 -0.33
CA ALA A 173 -15.69 20.47 -0.75
C ALA A 173 -15.22 21.34 0.44
N THR A 174 -15.90 21.29 1.58
CA THR A 174 -15.57 22.08 2.77
C THR A 174 -14.21 21.68 3.35
N GLU A 175 -13.99 20.38 3.56
CA GLU A 175 -12.74 19.86 4.10
C GLU A 175 -11.59 20.01 3.08
N VAL A 176 -11.88 19.81 1.79
CA VAL A 176 -10.88 19.98 0.72
C VAL A 176 -10.44 21.46 0.63
N ALA A 177 -11.38 22.40 0.74
CA ALA A 177 -11.08 23.84 0.80
C ALA A 177 -10.19 24.20 1.98
N ALA A 178 -10.51 23.66 3.18
CA ALA A 178 -9.74 23.88 4.40
C ALA A 178 -8.29 23.38 4.27
N ALA A 179 -8.10 22.17 3.70
CA ALA A 179 -6.76 21.65 3.43
C ALA A 179 -6.01 22.53 2.42
N ARG A 180 -6.66 22.92 1.31
CA ARG A 180 -6.06 23.78 0.28
C ARG A 180 -5.59 25.10 0.86
N GLN A 181 -6.39 25.72 1.73
CA GLN A 181 -5.99 26.92 2.43
C GLN A 181 -4.79 26.71 3.35
N ALA A 182 -4.76 25.58 4.09
CA ALA A 182 -3.70 25.28 5.05
C ALA A 182 -2.35 24.99 4.38
N ILE A 183 -2.34 24.32 3.20
CA ILE A 183 -1.09 23.95 2.51
C ILE A 183 -0.65 24.98 1.46
N GLY A 184 -1.45 26.01 1.19
CA GLY A 184 -1.19 27.02 0.16
C GLY A 184 -1.60 26.59 -1.25
N ALA A 185 -1.62 27.54 -2.18
CA ALA A 185 -2.14 27.34 -3.55
C ALA A 185 -1.35 26.29 -4.36
N ASP A 186 -0.03 26.25 -4.16
CA ASP A 186 0.90 25.44 -4.96
C ASP A 186 1.21 24.06 -4.33
N GLY A 187 0.75 23.81 -3.10
CA GLY A 187 0.96 22.51 -2.44
C GLY A 187 0.24 21.37 -3.15
N PRO A 188 0.92 20.28 -3.59
CA PRO A 188 0.24 19.16 -4.21
C PRO A 188 -0.75 18.51 -3.23
N LEU A 189 -2.05 18.58 -3.56
CA LEU A 189 -3.17 18.05 -2.79
C LEU A 189 -3.82 16.91 -3.56
N MET A 190 -4.01 15.79 -2.90
CA MET A 190 -4.72 14.62 -3.41
C MET A 190 -5.95 14.35 -2.53
N VAL A 191 -7.00 13.80 -3.13
CA VAL A 191 -8.20 13.40 -2.41
C VAL A 191 -8.53 11.97 -2.80
N ASP A 192 -8.56 11.10 -1.79
CA ASP A 192 -9.01 9.73 -1.87
C ASP A 192 -10.41 9.64 -1.26
N THR A 193 -11.36 9.24 -2.04
CA THR A 193 -12.74 9.21 -1.59
C THR A 193 -13.21 7.82 -1.16
N ASN A 194 -12.47 6.77 -1.48
CA ASN A 194 -12.81 5.36 -1.21
C ASN A 194 -14.19 4.98 -1.75
N CYS A 195 -14.44 5.23 -3.01
CA CYS A 195 -15.60 4.79 -3.80
C CYS A 195 -16.98 5.18 -3.20
N PRO A 196 -17.25 6.43 -2.79
CA PRO A 196 -18.51 6.73 -2.10
C PRO A 196 -19.65 7.05 -3.06
N TRP A 197 -19.40 7.31 -4.35
CA TRP A 197 -20.36 7.93 -5.24
C TRP A 197 -20.80 7.05 -6.40
N SER A 198 -22.04 7.26 -6.83
CA SER A 198 -22.50 6.82 -8.16
C SER A 198 -21.70 7.54 -9.27
N ALA A 199 -21.69 7.01 -10.48
CA ALA A 199 -21.03 7.66 -11.62
C ALA A 199 -21.46 9.13 -11.82
N ALA A 200 -22.76 9.43 -11.65
CA ALA A 200 -23.30 10.77 -11.80
C ALA A 200 -22.85 11.71 -10.68
N ASP A 201 -22.85 11.23 -9.43
CA ASP A 201 -22.40 12.00 -8.27
C ASP A 201 -20.88 12.24 -8.33
N ALA A 202 -20.09 11.23 -8.73
CA ALA A 202 -18.65 11.33 -8.91
C ALA A 202 -18.28 12.40 -9.95
N PHE A 203 -19.00 12.46 -11.07
CA PHE A 203 -18.83 13.49 -12.10
C PHE A 203 -19.12 14.89 -11.53
N ALA A 204 -20.23 15.06 -10.81
CA ALA A 204 -20.60 16.33 -10.18
C ALA A 204 -19.57 16.78 -9.13
N MET A 205 -19.08 15.82 -8.31
CA MET A 205 -18.06 16.10 -7.30
C MET A 205 -16.69 16.43 -7.89
N ALA A 206 -16.31 15.79 -8.99
CA ALA A 206 -15.09 16.15 -9.72
C ALA A 206 -15.13 17.61 -10.20
N GLN A 207 -16.29 18.07 -10.73
CA GLN A 207 -16.48 19.47 -11.07
C GLN A 207 -16.43 20.40 -9.84
N ALA A 208 -17.02 19.98 -8.72
CA ALA A 208 -16.97 20.76 -7.47
C ALA A 208 -15.54 20.86 -6.88
N PHE A 209 -14.70 19.87 -7.15
CA PHE A 209 -13.30 19.86 -6.71
C PHE A 209 -12.34 20.57 -7.67
N ALA A 210 -12.74 20.88 -8.91
CA ALA A 210 -11.90 21.53 -9.90
C ALA A 210 -11.22 22.82 -9.40
N PRO A 211 -11.87 23.72 -8.60
CA PRO A 211 -11.23 24.92 -8.09
C PRO A 211 -10.03 24.67 -7.16
N TYR A 212 -9.91 23.48 -6.60
CA TYR A 212 -8.86 23.15 -5.63
C TYR A 212 -7.57 22.61 -6.27
N ASN A 213 -7.47 22.50 -7.59
CA ASN A 213 -6.27 22.09 -8.32
C ASN A 213 -5.64 20.82 -7.73
N LEU A 214 -6.40 19.72 -7.72
CA LEU A 214 -5.94 18.45 -7.16
C LEU A 214 -4.83 17.84 -8.03
N LEU A 215 -3.84 17.23 -7.40
CA LEU A 215 -2.86 16.38 -8.07
C LEU A 215 -3.56 15.15 -8.66
N TRP A 216 -4.49 14.54 -7.90
CA TRP A 216 -5.46 13.55 -8.37
C TRP A 216 -6.69 13.46 -7.45
N LEU A 217 -7.77 12.96 -8.03
CA LEU A 217 -8.95 12.45 -7.36
C LEU A 217 -8.90 10.92 -7.41
N GLU A 218 -8.83 10.26 -6.25
CA GLU A 218 -8.65 8.82 -6.10
C GLU A 218 -9.98 8.14 -5.82
N GLU A 219 -10.24 7.06 -6.53
CA GLU A 219 -11.39 6.14 -6.38
C GLU A 219 -12.75 6.84 -6.16
N PRO A 220 -13.19 7.71 -7.08
CA PRO A 220 -14.43 8.46 -6.87
C PRO A 220 -15.72 7.65 -7.10
N VAL A 221 -15.64 6.46 -7.75
CA VAL A 221 -16.81 5.75 -8.28
C VAL A 221 -17.04 4.41 -7.57
N TRP A 222 -18.28 4.10 -7.27
CA TRP A 222 -18.75 2.75 -6.89
C TRP A 222 -19.60 2.14 -8.02
N PRO A 223 -19.36 0.87 -8.41
CA PRO A 223 -18.27 0.02 -7.93
C PRO A 223 -16.88 0.44 -8.48
N PRO A 224 -15.76 0.06 -7.83
CA PRO A 224 -14.41 0.48 -8.23
C PRO A 224 -13.95 -0.07 -9.60
N ASP A 225 -14.62 -1.07 -10.13
CA ASP A 225 -14.40 -1.70 -11.43
C ASP A 225 -15.31 -1.13 -12.54
N ASP A 226 -16.04 -0.05 -12.29
CA ASP A 226 -16.72 0.72 -13.34
C ASP A 226 -15.71 1.65 -14.06
N TYR A 227 -14.89 1.04 -14.91
CA TYR A 227 -13.81 1.72 -15.62
C TYR A 227 -14.30 2.80 -16.57
N GLU A 228 -15.49 2.62 -17.19
CA GLU A 228 -16.09 3.63 -18.07
C GLU A 228 -16.54 4.86 -17.27
N ALA A 229 -17.09 4.67 -16.07
CA ALA A 229 -17.44 5.78 -15.20
C ALA A 229 -16.18 6.54 -14.73
N LEU A 230 -15.09 5.85 -14.40
CA LEU A 230 -13.82 6.49 -14.08
C LEU A 230 -13.29 7.33 -15.25
N ALA A 231 -13.34 6.81 -16.49
CA ALA A 231 -12.97 7.56 -17.68
C ALA A 231 -13.85 8.82 -17.88
N HIS A 232 -15.15 8.71 -17.57
CA HIS A 232 -16.09 9.82 -17.63
C HIS A 232 -15.76 10.91 -16.59
N VAL A 233 -15.41 10.50 -15.37
CA VAL A 233 -14.92 11.45 -14.33
C VAL A 233 -13.63 12.16 -14.81
N ARG A 234 -12.68 11.40 -15.36
CA ARG A 234 -11.43 11.99 -15.92
C ARG A 234 -11.70 13.01 -17.01
N ALA A 235 -12.74 12.81 -17.83
CA ALA A 235 -13.13 13.73 -18.89
C ALA A 235 -13.55 15.13 -18.37
N THR A 236 -13.81 15.31 -17.06
CA THR A 236 -14.00 16.63 -16.45
C THR A 236 -12.73 17.49 -16.44
N GLY A 237 -11.56 16.91 -16.70
CA GLY A 237 -10.24 17.54 -16.61
C GLY A 237 -9.54 17.34 -15.27
N VAL A 238 -10.19 16.72 -14.29
CA VAL A 238 -9.53 16.30 -13.04
C VAL A 238 -8.75 15.01 -13.30
N ARG A 239 -7.48 14.98 -12.90
CA ARG A 239 -6.69 13.75 -12.98
C ARG A 239 -7.22 12.69 -12.02
N VAL A 240 -7.32 11.45 -12.47
CA VAL A 240 -7.89 10.34 -11.72
C VAL A 240 -6.79 9.36 -11.33
N ALA A 241 -6.85 8.86 -10.10
CA ALA A 241 -6.03 7.77 -9.60
C ALA A 241 -6.93 6.60 -9.14
N ALA A 242 -6.52 5.38 -9.39
CA ALA A 242 -7.20 4.17 -8.92
C ALA A 242 -6.26 2.95 -8.98
N GLY A 243 -6.63 1.87 -8.28
CA GLY A 243 -5.92 0.60 -8.36
C GLY A 243 -5.66 -0.10 -7.04
N GLU A 244 -5.93 0.52 -5.90
CA GLU A 244 -5.82 -0.15 -4.61
C GLU A 244 -6.80 -1.31 -4.45
N ASN A 245 -7.95 -1.24 -5.13
CA ASN A 245 -8.97 -2.28 -5.15
C ASN A 245 -8.74 -3.35 -6.23
N ALA A 246 -7.77 -3.17 -7.12
CA ALA A 246 -7.41 -4.19 -8.09
C ALA A 246 -6.68 -5.37 -7.42
N GLY A 247 -7.12 -6.59 -7.70
CA GLY A 247 -6.52 -7.83 -7.19
C GLY A 247 -5.59 -8.53 -8.18
N THR A 248 -5.54 -8.07 -9.44
CA THR A 248 -4.77 -8.68 -10.51
C THR A 248 -4.16 -7.64 -11.45
N TRP A 249 -3.04 -8.01 -12.10
CA TRP A 249 -2.45 -7.18 -13.13
C TRP A 249 -3.39 -6.91 -14.31
N VAL A 250 -4.36 -7.81 -14.57
CA VAL A 250 -5.37 -7.64 -15.62
C VAL A 250 -6.30 -6.47 -15.32
N GLU A 251 -6.73 -6.33 -14.07
CA GLU A 251 -7.56 -5.20 -13.62
C GLU A 251 -6.77 -3.88 -13.70
N ILE A 252 -5.47 -3.91 -13.38
CA ILE A 252 -4.59 -2.75 -13.59
C ILE A 252 -4.49 -2.39 -15.10
N ALA A 253 -4.37 -3.39 -15.98
CA ALA A 253 -4.37 -3.14 -17.42
C ALA A 253 -5.68 -2.45 -17.86
N GLN A 254 -6.82 -2.89 -17.35
CA GLN A 254 -8.12 -2.28 -17.66
C GLN A 254 -8.23 -0.84 -17.12
N LEU A 255 -7.67 -0.55 -15.93
CA LEU A 255 -7.58 0.82 -15.42
C LEU A 255 -6.78 1.73 -16.35
N ILE A 256 -5.69 1.23 -16.94
CA ILE A 256 -4.88 2.00 -17.89
C ILE A 256 -5.61 2.13 -19.25
N GLU A 257 -6.10 1.04 -19.79
CA GLU A 257 -6.63 0.99 -21.18
C GLU A 257 -8.04 1.56 -21.29
N ILE A 258 -8.93 1.25 -20.35
CA ILE A 258 -10.35 1.62 -20.40
C ILE A 258 -10.60 2.90 -19.59
N ALA A 259 -10.25 2.88 -18.30
CA ALA A 259 -10.46 4.04 -17.43
C ALA A 259 -9.49 5.19 -17.74
N GLN A 260 -8.35 4.89 -18.37
CA GLN A 260 -7.31 5.85 -18.74
C GLN A 260 -6.86 6.69 -17.55
N VAL A 261 -6.75 6.07 -16.38
CA VAL A 261 -6.34 6.77 -15.15
C VAL A 261 -4.96 7.41 -15.32
N ASP A 262 -4.76 8.57 -14.70
CA ASP A 262 -3.48 9.28 -14.76
C ASP A 262 -2.44 8.65 -13.82
N PHE A 263 -2.91 8.01 -12.75
CA PHE A 263 -2.06 7.30 -11.79
C PHE A 263 -2.65 5.94 -11.47
N VAL A 264 -1.84 4.88 -11.62
CA VAL A 264 -2.22 3.53 -11.17
C VAL A 264 -1.62 3.25 -9.78
N GLN A 265 -2.44 2.67 -8.90
CA GLN A 265 -2.12 2.53 -7.48
C GLN A 265 -2.18 1.07 -6.99
N PRO A 266 -1.40 0.15 -7.59
CA PRO A 266 -1.37 -1.23 -7.13
C PRO A 266 -0.80 -1.31 -5.71
N SER A 267 -1.32 -2.26 -4.94
CA SER A 267 -0.91 -2.51 -3.56
C SER A 267 -0.09 -3.80 -3.49
N VAL A 268 1.18 -3.73 -3.13
CA VAL A 268 2.08 -4.89 -3.10
C VAL A 268 1.57 -6.02 -2.20
N THR A 269 0.80 -5.68 -1.16
CA THR A 269 0.22 -6.66 -0.23
C THR A 269 -1.12 -7.25 -0.70
N LYS A 270 -1.66 -6.78 -1.84
CA LYS A 270 -2.94 -7.23 -2.41
C LYS A 270 -2.77 -7.95 -3.76
N ILE A 271 -1.89 -7.43 -4.60
CA ILE A 271 -1.82 -7.72 -6.05
C ILE A 271 -1.03 -8.99 -6.43
N GLY A 272 -0.54 -9.74 -5.45
CA GLY A 272 0.33 -10.91 -5.69
C GLY A 272 1.80 -10.65 -5.39
N GLY A 273 2.10 -9.59 -4.61
CA GLY A 273 3.44 -9.30 -4.13
C GLY A 273 4.34 -8.56 -5.12
N ILE A 274 5.65 -8.67 -4.90
CA ILE A 274 6.70 -8.00 -5.68
C ILE A 274 6.76 -8.58 -7.10
N THR A 275 6.51 -9.88 -7.26
CA THR A 275 6.52 -10.56 -8.56
C THR A 275 5.50 -9.94 -9.52
N GLU A 276 4.26 -9.73 -9.09
CA GLU A 276 3.24 -9.09 -9.92
C GLU A 276 3.46 -7.57 -10.04
N MET A 277 3.99 -6.91 -9.01
CA MET A 277 4.37 -5.49 -9.09
C MET A 277 5.41 -5.24 -10.19
N LYS A 278 6.41 -6.10 -10.36
CA LYS A 278 7.38 -5.99 -11.47
C LYS A 278 6.68 -6.00 -12.83
N ARG A 279 5.73 -6.92 -13.02
CA ARG A 279 4.95 -7.02 -14.26
C ARG A 279 4.12 -5.77 -14.52
N ILE A 280 3.54 -5.20 -13.46
CA ILE A 280 2.75 -3.97 -13.55
C ILE A 280 3.65 -2.77 -13.88
N ILE A 281 4.85 -2.69 -13.30
CA ILE A 281 5.83 -1.64 -13.59
C ILE A 281 6.17 -1.63 -15.08
N ASP A 282 6.56 -2.79 -15.62
CA ASP A 282 6.92 -2.92 -17.03
C ASP A 282 5.76 -2.51 -17.93
N MET A 283 4.53 -2.97 -17.62
CA MET A 283 3.32 -2.63 -18.38
C MET A 283 2.95 -1.14 -18.30
N ALA A 284 3.04 -0.54 -17.11
CA ALA A 284 2.71 0.88 -16.92
C ALA A 284 3.70 1.80 -17.64
N ASP A 285 5.00 1.45 -17.65
CA ASP A 285 6.03 2.18 -18.38
C ASP A 285 5.80 2.12 -19.88
N ASP A 286 5.51 0.93 -20.42
CA ASP A 286 5.19 0.73 -21.86
C ASP A 286 3.96 1.54 -22.32
N GLN A 287 2.98 1.76 -21.44
CA GLN A 287 1.74 2.48 -21.73
C GLN A 287 1.76 3.95 -21.28
N GLY A 288 2.85 4.42 -20.66
CA GLY A 288 3.01 5.79 -20.21
C GLY A 288 2.13 6.18 -19.01
N ALA A 289 1.66 5.21 -18.23
CA ALA A 289 0.88 5.44 -17.01
C ALA A 289 1.82 5.69 -15.81
N ALA A 290 1.50 6.72 -15.01
CA ALA A 290 2.28 7.00 -13.80
C ALA A 290 1.95 6.00 -12.68
N LEU A 291 2.97 5.47 -12.01
CA LEU A 291 2.80 4.56 -10.89
C LEU A 291 2.88 5.31 -9.55
N ALA A 292 1.84 5.14 -8.72
CA ALA A 292 1.76 5.69 -7.37
C ALA A 292 1.27 4.61 -6.39
N PRO A 293 2.12 3.65 -5.98
CA PRO A 293 1.68 2.48 -5.22
C PRO A 293 0.95 2.84 -3.93
N HIS A 294 -0.20 2.21 -3.69
CA HIS A 294 -0.92 2.28 -2.42
C HIS A 294 -0.15 1.54 -1.33
N SER A 295 0.17 2.20 -0.22
CA SER A 295 1.02 1.62 0.83
C SER A 295 0.76 2.12 2.25
N PRO A 296 -0.48 2.12 2.76
CA PRO A 296 -0.81 2.58 4.11
C PRO A 296 -0.41 1.54 5.18
N TYR A 297 0.79 0.99 5.08
CA TYR A 297 1.30 -0.09 5.92
C TYR A 297 2.38 0.40 6.87
N PHE A 298 2.75 -0.45 7.86
CA PHE A 298 3.77 -0.16 8.84
C PHE A 298 4.75 -1.33 9.06
N GLY A 299 4.92 -2.14 8.03
CA GLY A 299 5.75 -3.34 8.08
C GLY A 299 6.44 -3.66 6.74
N PRO A 300 6.67 -4.95 6.47
CA PRO A 300 7.33 -5.43 5.26
C PRO A 300 6.68 -4.94 3.96
N GLY A 301 5.37 -4.71 3.94
CA GLY A 301 4.64 -4.16 2.79
C GLY A 301 5.06 -2.73 2.45
N LEU A 302 5.18 -1.87 3.47
CA LEU A 302 5.69 -0.50 3.28
C LEU A 302 7.15 -0.53 2.80
N ILE A 303 7.99 -1.35 3.44
CA ILE A 303 9.40 -1.44 3.07
C ILE A 303 9.58 -1.98 1.64
N ALA A 304 8.80 -2.98 1.24
CA ALA A 304 8.77 -3.47 -0.14
C ALA A 304 8.36 -2.35 -1.12
N THR A 305 7.35 -1.55 -0.77
CA THR A 305 6.92 -0.40 -1.59
C THR A 305 8.03 0.68 -1.69
N ILE A 306 8.76 0.94 -0.60
CA ILE A 306 9.92 1.86 -0.64
C ILE A 306 10.97 1.38 -1.64
N HIS A 307 11.30 0.08 -1.62
CA HIS A 307 12.25 -0.50 -2.60
C HIS A 307 11.73 -0.44 -4.04
N ILE A 308 10.43 -0.68 -4.23
CA ILE A 308 9.78 -0.57 -5.54
C ILE A 308 9.87 0.88 -6.04
N CYS A 309 9.45 1.86 -5.24
CA CYS A 309 9.52 3.27 -5.60
C CYS A 309 10.96 3.74 -5.89
N ALA A 310 11.94 3.21 -5.17
CA ALA A 310 13.35 3.47 -5.42
C ALA A 310 13.86 2.90 -6.75
N SER A 311 13.19 1.90 -7.32
CA SER A 311 13.55 1.24 -8.59
C SER A 311 12.85 1.83 -9.81
N LEU A 312 11.87 2.71 -9.63
CA LEU A 312 11.13 3.30 -10.75
C LEU A 312 11.98 4.34 -11.49
N PRO A 313 11.87 4.42 -12.82
CA PRO A 313 12.63 5.37 -13.63
C PRO A 313 12.23 6.83 -13.37
N GLN A 314 11.00 7.06 -12.96
CA GLN A 314 10.50 8.37 -12.52
C GLN A 314 10.41 8.39 -10.98
N PRO A 315 10.63 9.54 -10.31
CA PRO A 315 10.50 9.62 -8.87
C PRO A 315 9.04 9.38 -8.47
N ALA A 316 8.71 8.15 -8.12
CA ALA A 316 7.47 7.82 -7.43
C ALA A 316 7.55 8.27 -5.97
N PHE A 317 6.41 8.55 -5.38
CA PHE A 317 6.30 8.88 -3.96
C PHE A 317 5.61 7.75 -3.20
N VAL A 318 6.11 7.50 -2.00
CA VAL A 318 5.56 6.47 -1.11
C VAL A 318 4.39 7.06 -0.34
N GLU A 319 3.29 6.33 -0.29
CA GLU A 319 2.23 6.65 0.65
C GLU A 319 2.70 6.38 2.08
N ARG A 320 2.64 7.40 2.93
CA ARG A 320 2.84 7.24 4.36
C ARG A 320 1.54 7.58 5.08
N PHE A 321 0.86 6.55 5.59
CA PHE A 321 -0.37 6.73 6.35
C PHE A 321 -0.10 7.60 7.57
N TYR A 322 -0.77 8.77 7.64
CA TYR A 322 -0.41 9.84 8.56
C TYR A 322 -1.03 9.61 9.93
N CYS A 323 -0.41 8.74 10.68
CA CYS A 323 -0.68 8.51 12.10
C CYS A 323 0.60 8.11 12.82
N ASP A 324 0.62 8.29 14.13
CA ASP A 324 1.76 7.95 14.97
C ASP A 324 1.43 6.66 15.75
N LEU A 325 2.13 5.56 15.47
CA LEU A 325 1.97 4.31 16.22
C LEU A 325 2.58 4.45 17.62
N GLU A 326 1.97 3.79 18.62
CA GLU A 326 2.52 3.72 19.98
C GLU A 326 3.91 3.05 19.99
N ALA A 327 4.11 2.04 19.13
CA ALA A 327 5.38 1.37 18.91
C ALA A 327 5.39 0.70 17.53
N SER A 328 6.58 0.35 17.03
CA SER A 328 6.71 -0.45 15.82
C SER A 328 7.77 -1.52 16.00
N PRO A 329 7.49 -2.80 15.63
CA PRO A 329 8.53 -3.83 15.62
C PRO A 329 9.65 -3.57 14.60
N PHE A 330 9.47 -2.58 13.72
CA PHE A 330 10.45 -2.17 12.71
C PHE A 330 11.10 -0.81 13.04
N GLY A 331 10.86 -0.29 14.25
CA GLY A 331 11.41 0.98 14.73
C GLY A 331 11.14 2.14 13.76
N ASP A 332 12.15 2.97 13.54
CA ASP A 332 12.06 4.15 12.67
C ASP A 332 12.10 3.83 11.17
N GLN A 333 12.26 2.56 10.77
CA GLN A 333 12.28 2.17 9.36
C GLN A 333 10.94 2.47 8.65
N VAL A 334 9.84 2.52 9.42
CA VAL A 334 8.49 2.82 8.93
C VAL A 334 8.10 4.30 9.07
N ASN A 335 9.02 5.17 9.50
CA ASN A 335 8.77 6.59 9.71
C ASN A 335 9.41 7.44 8.62
N ALA A 336 8.66 8.45 8.14
CA ALA A 336 9.24 9.45 7.27
C ALA A 336 10.02 10.49 8.08
N ILE A 337 11.13 10.94 7.53
CA ILE A 337 11.96 12.03 8.09
C ILE A 337 12.01 13.14 7.05
N ASP A 338 11.59 14.34 7.43
CA ASP A 338 11.52 15.50 6.54
C ASP A 338 10.79 15.22 5.20
N GLY A 339 9.70 14.44 5.26
CA GLY A 339 8.90 14.05 4.11
C GLY A 339 9.53 13.00 3.19
N PHE A 340 10.56 12.26 3.67
CA PHE A 340 11.21 11.19 2.92
C PHE A 340 11.23 9.89 3.71
N MET A 341 11.06 8.76 3.00
CA MET A 341 11.34 7.43 3.52
C MET A 341 12.78 7.04 3.18
N ARG A 342 13.52 6.49 4.16
CA ARG A 342 14.83 5.92 3.92
C ARG A 342 14.72 4.60 3.17
N VAL A 343 15.56 4.38 2.18
CA VAL A 343 15.65 3.09 1.47
C VAL A 343 16.60 2.19 2.25
N PRO A 344 16.16 1.05 2.79
CA PRO A 344 17.06 0.14 3.50
C PRO A 344 18.17 -0.40 2.60
N GLN A 345 19.39 -0.45 3.13
CA GLN A 345 20.58 -0.87 2.36
C GLN A 345 21.04 -2.29 2.72
N GLY A 346 20.41 -2.94 3.70
CA GLY A 346 20.69 -4.33 4.08
C GLY A 346 20.11 -5.34 3.08
N PRO A 347 20.58 -6.60 3.11
CA PRO A 347 20.11 -7.66 2.23
C PRO A 347 18.59 -7.91 2.36
N GLY A 348 17.96 -8.25 1.24
CA GLY A 348 16.51 -8.43 1.17
C GLY A 348 15.78 -7.11 1.36
N LEU A 349 14.77 -7.11 2.23
CA LEU A 349 14.08 -5.90 2.65
C LEU A 349 14.93 -5.01 3.60
N GLY A 350 16.05 -5.53 4.11
CA GLY A 350 16.87 -4.80 5.08
C GLY A 350 16.16 -4.52 6.40
N LEU A 351 15.18 -5.34 6.75
CA LEU A 351 14.41 -5.19 7.98
C LEU A 351 15.23 -5.55 9.22
N VAL A 352 15.06 -4.73 10.25
CA VAL A 352 15.50 -5.02 11.62
C VAL A 352 14.23 -5.19 12.45
N VAL A 353 14.03 -6.38 13.02
CA VAL A 353 12.82 -6.73 13.77
C VAL A 353 13.10 -6.68 15.26
N ASP A 354 12.33 -5.89 16.02
CA ASP A 354 12.29 -5.91 17.47
C ASP A 354 11.30 -6.98 17.93
N GLU A 355 11.84 -8.14 18.29
CA GLU A 355 11.06 -9.30 18.74
C GLU A 355 10.30 -9.01 20.05
N ALA A 356 10.79 -8.13 20.92
CA ALA A 356 10.11 -7.79 22.16
C ALA A 356 8.88 -6.93 21.90
N VAL A 357 9.00 -5.95 21.00
CA VAL A 357 7.85 -5.14 20.55
C VAL A 357 6.83 -6.03 19.81
N MET A 358 7.30 -6.90 18.94
CA MET A 358 6.42 -7.83 18.21
C MET A 358 5.65 -8.74 19.18
N ALA A 359 6.32 -9.33 20.17
CA ALA A 359 5.69 -10.17 21.17
C ALA A 359 4.67 -9.42 22.04
N ARG A 360 4.95 -8.14 22.37
CA ARG A 360 4.06 -7.28 23.18
C ARG A 360 2.72 -7.01 22.48
N TYR A 361 2.73 -6.81 21.17
CA TYR A 361 1.54 -6.43 20.40
C TYR A 361 0.95 -7.58 19.56
N ARG A 362 1.49 -8.77 19.70
CA ARG A 362 0.95 -9.97 19.05
C ARG A 362 -0.44 -10.28 19.61
N VAL A 363 -1.39 -10.57 18.72
CA VAL A 363 -2.77 -10.97 19.04
C VAL A 363 -3.09 -12.32 18.43
N GLY A 364 -3.75 -13.19 19.19
CA GLY A 364 -4.21 -14.53 18.76
C GLY A 364 -3.30 -15.65 19.21
#